data_b086338296f515034c76200c02421897
#
_entry.id   b086338296f515034c76200c02421897
#
_cell.length_a   1.000
_cell.length_b   1.000
_cell.length_c   1.000
_cell.angle_alpha   90.00
_cell.angle_beta   90.00
_cell.angle_gamma   90.00
#
_symmetry.space_group_name_H-M   'P 1'
#
loop_
_entity.id
_entity.type
_entity.pdbx_description
1 polymer ?
#
loop_
_entity_poly.entity_id
_entity_poly.type
_entity_poly.pdbx_seq_one_letter_code
_entity_poly.pdbx_strand_id
1 'polypeptide(L)'
;MDLSLLFWIYLINSVILINHEIDSAYWQEWKLVNPNDTSDVKGFLIIHFPMLFAILFGLILIDRGLIAGYVISLIVAAGGIFAFFFHFYHLRKGRKEFNNWLSKLILILTFPISIFQIALTIMDLI
;
A
#
# COMPACT_ATOMS: atom_id res chain seq x y z
N MET A 1 -12.83 21.45 12.14
CA MET A 1 -12.87 19.96 12.02
C MET A 1 -11.48 19.45 12.37
N ASP A 2 -11.33 18.86 13.56
CA ASP A 2 -10.03 18.36 13.99
C ASP A 2 -9.90 16.89 13.55
N LEU A 3 -9.23 16.69 12.42
CA LEU A 3 -8.95 15.35 11.90
C LEU A 3 -7.98 14.61 12.83
N SER A 4 -8.25 13.34 13.12
CA SER A 4 -7.42 12.53 14.00
C SER A 4 -6.00 12.33 13.43
N LEU A 5 -5.04 12.01 14.30
CA LEU A 5 -3.69 11.67 13.85
C LEU A 5 -3.72 10.43 12.95
N LEU A 6 -4.57 9.45 13.26
CA LEU A 6 -4.78 8.27 12.41
C LEU A 6 -5.22 8.65 10.99
N PHE A 7 -6.14 9.62 10.86
CA PHE A 7 -6.58 10.09 9.54
C PHE A 7 -5.40 10.59 8.70
N TRP A 8 -4.52 11.42 9.28
CA TRP A 8 -3.37 11.96 8.56
C TRP A 8 -2.34 10.89 8.19
N ILE A 9 -2.05 9.97 9.12
CA ILE A 9 -1.10 8.87 8.85
C ILE A 9 -1.66 7.92 7.79
N TYR A 10 -2.96 7.60 7.86
CA TYR A 10 -3.63 6.80 6.84
C TYR A 10 -3.59 7.48 5.47
N LEU A 11 -3.86 8.79 5.40
CA LEU A 11 -3.78 9.55 4.15
C LEU A 11 -2.37 9.51 3.54
N ILE A 12 -1.35 9.77 4.36
CA ILE A 12 0.04 9.75 3.91
C ILE A 12 0.42 8.36 3.41
N ASN A 13 0.10 7.31 4.17
CA ASN A 13 0.38 5.93 3.77
C ASN A 13 -0.37 5.54 2.49
N SER A 14 -1.63 5.95 2.36
CA SER A 14 -2.42 5.73 1.14
C SER A 14 -1.79 6.37 -0.08
N VAL A 15 -1.31 7.60 0.02
CA VAL A 15 -0.61 8.29 -1.07
C VAL A 15 0.67 7.54 -1.46
N ILE A 16 1.45 7.07 -0.48
CA ILE A 16 2.67 6.31 -0.74
C ILE A 16 2.34 4.98 -1.43
N LEU A 17 1.33 4.26 -0.94
CA LEU A 17 0.89 2.99 -1.54
C LEU A 17 0.32 3.17 -2.95
N ILE A 18 -0.47 4.21 -3.20
CA ILE A 18 -0.97 4.51 -4.56
C ILE A 18 0.21 4.77 -5.51
N ASN A 19 1.22 5.51 -5.08
CA ASN A 19 2.43 5.71 -5.89
C ASN A 19 3.20 4.39 -6.08
N HIS A 20 3.24 3.52 -5.07
CA HIS A 20 3.78 2.17 -5.22
C HIS A 20 3.03 1.37 -6.27
N GLU A 21 1.69 1.41 -6.30
CA GLU A 21 0.89 0.71 -7.32
C GLU A 21 1.11 1.24 -8.74
N ILE A 22 1.32 2.56 -8.89
CA ILE A 22 1.71 3.16 -10.17
C ILE A 22 3.07 2.64 -10.62
N ASP A 23 4.04 2.58 -9.72
CA ASP A 23 5.37 2.01 -9.97
C ASP A 23 5.29 0.50 -10.30
N SER A 24 4.42 -0.23 -9.61
CA SER A 24 4.14 -1.65 -9.87
C SER A 24 3.55 -1.89 -11.26
N ALA A 25 2.65 -1.03 -11.72
CA ALA A 25 2.12 -1.09 -13.08
C ALA A 25 3.21 -0.85 -14.12
N TYR A 26 4.08 0.13 -13.90
CA TYR A 26 5.21 0.43 -14.79
C TYR A 26 6.18 -0.75 -14.90
N TRP A 27 6.56 -1.37 -13.77
CA TRP A 27 7.48 -2.50 -13.73
C TRP A 27 6.83 -3.86 -14.04
N GLN A 28 5.53 -3.90 -14.31
CA GLN A 28 4.78 -5.14 -14.58
C GLN A 28 4.95 -6.15 -13.44
N GLU A 29 4.59 -5.74 -12.23
CA GLU A 29 4.82 -6.50 -10.99
C GLU A 29 4.38 -7.97 -11.06
N TRP A 30 3.30 -8.28 -11.79
CA TRP A 30 2.84 -9.67 -11.98
C TRP A 30 3.91 -10.59 -12.56
N LYS A 31 4.89 -10.03 -13.29
CA LYS A 31 6.04 -10.78 -13.80
C LYS A 31 7.09 -11.12 -12.75
N LEU A 32 7.04 -10.54 -11.56
CA LEU A 32 7.88 -10.97 -10.43
C LEU A 32 7.47 -12.37 -9.95
N VAL A 33 6.17 -12.65 -9.97
CA VAL A 33 5.62 -13.96 -9.58
C VAL A 33 5.72 -14.96 -10.71
N ASN A 34 5.36 -14.56 -11.92
CA ASN A 34 5.43 -15.38 -13.12
C ASN A 34 6.16 -14.64 -14.25
N PRO A 35 7.49 -14.86 -14.42
CA PRO A 35 8.28 -14.16 -15.44
C PRO A 35 7.83 -14.40 -16.88
N ASN A 36 7.13 -15.52 -17.14
CA ASN A 36 6.62 -15.88 -18.46
C ASN A 36 5.19 -15.38 -18.69
N ASP A 37 4.65 -14.60 -17.78
CA ASP A 37 3.31 -14.04 -17.92
C ASP A 37 3.28 -13.05 -19.09
N THR A 38 2.43 -13.35 -20.09
CA THR A 38 2.20 -12.52 -21.27
C THR A 38 0.99 -11.59 -21.12
N SER A 39 0.36 -11.61 -19.94
CA SER A 39 -0.79 -10.71 -19.67
C SER A 39 -0.36 -9.25 -19.75
N ASP A 40 -1.32 -8.43 -20.14
CA ASP A 40 -1.15 -6.98 -20.18
C ASP A 40 -1.57 -6.32 -18.84
N VAL A 41 -1.47 -5.01 -18.79
CA VAL A 41 -1.84 -4.20 -17.63
C VAL A 41 -3.34 -4.26 -17.27
N LYS A 42 -4.22 -4.81 -18.14
CA LYS A 42 -5.67 -4.82 -17.90
C LYS A 42 -6.05 -5.61 -16.66
N GLY A 43 -5.49 -6.81 -16.49
CA GLY A 43 -5.73 -7.63 -15.31
C GLY A 43 -5.31 -6.92 -14.02
N PHE A 44 -4.17 -6.26 -14.04
CA PHE A 44 -3.69 -5.43 -12.95
C PHE A 44 -4.69 -4.31 -12.62
N LEU A 45 -5.12 -3.53 -13.61
CA LEU A 45 -6.06 -2.42 -13.42
C LEU A 45 -7.42 -2.88 -12.89
N ILE A 46 -7.95 -4.01 -13.37
CA ILE A 46 -9.24 -4.56 -12.90
C ILE A 46 -9.21 -4.85 -11.41
N ILE A 47 -8.13 -5.43 -10.88
CA ILE A 47 -7.97 -5.73 -9.47
C ILE A 47 -7.74 -4.46 -8.65
N HIS A 48 -6.94 -3.53 -9.16
CA HIS A 48 -6.55 -2.32 -8.44
C HIS A 48 -7.66 -1.28 -8.35
N PHE A 49 -8.60 -1.27 -9.30
CA PHE A 49 -9.73 -0.33 -9.26
C PHE A 49 -10.56 -0.43 -7.96
N PRO A 50 -11.12 -1.60 -7.58
CA PRO A 50 -11.84 -1.72 -6.31
C PRO A 50 -10.92 -1.56 -5.10
N MET A 51 -9.65 -1.96 -5.19
CA MET A 51 -8.69 -1.79 -4.11
C MET A 51 -8.41 -0.31 -3.81
N LEU A 52 -8.14 0.50 -4.84
CA LEU A 52 -7.93 1.94 -4.68
C LEU A 52 -9.20 2.64 -4.18
N PHE A 53 -10.38 2.22 -4.67
CA PHE A 53 -11.64 2.71 -4.14
C PHE A 53 -11.77 2.45 -2.64
N ALA A 54 -11.48 1.22 -2.19
CA ALA A 54 -11.53 0.86 -0.76
C ALA A 54 -10.52 1.67 0.07
N ILE A 55 -9.30 1.88 -0.43
CA ILE A 55 -8.27 2.71 0.22
C ILE A 55 -8.78 4.14 0.41
N LEU A 56 -9.31 4.76 -0.64
CA LEU A 56 -9.80 6.13 -0.56
C LEU A 56 -11.08 6.25 0.28
N PHE A 57 -11.98 5.28 0.18
CA PHE A 57 -13.21 5.25 0.99
C PHE A 57 -12.90 5.05 2.48
N GLY A 58 -11.81 4.36 2.79
CA GLY A 58 -11.31 4.19 4.16
C GLY A 58 -11.10 5.52 4.90
N LEU A 59 -10.68 6.58 4.20
CA LEU A 59 -10.55 7.92 4.78
C LEU A 59 -11.87 8.44 5.36
N ILE A 60 -12.97 8.28 4.61
CA ILE A 60 -14.31 8.71 5.04
C ILE A 60 -14.76 7.90 6.26
N LEU A 61 -14.48 6.60 6.26
CA LEU A 61 -14.88 5.73 7.36
C LEU A 61 -14.07 5.99 8.65
N ILE A 62 -12.77 6.32 8.53
CA ILE A 62 -11.92 6.72 9.65
C ILE A 62 -12.39 8.06 10.22
N ASP A 63 -12.63 9.05 9.37
CA ASP A 63 -13.13 10.38 9.79
C ASP A 63 -14.44 10.26 10.58
N ARG A 64 -15.29 9.30 10.22
CA ARG A 64 -16.55 9.01 10.90
C ARG A 64 -16.42 8.09 12.13
N GLY A 65 -15.23 7.63 12.47
CA GLY A 65 -15.00 6.71 13.59
C GLY A 65 -15.67 5.36 13.44
N LEU A 66 -15.88 4.89 12.20
CA LEU A 66 -16.56 3.63 11.95
C LEU A 66 -15.57 2.45 12.03
N ILE A 67 -16.00 1.36 12.66
CA ILE A 67 -15.18 0.13 12.79
C ILE A 67 -14.67 -0.36 11.43
N ALA A 68 -15.47 -0.25 10.38
CA ALA A 68 -15.05 -0.61 9.03
C ALA A 68 -13.84 0.20 8.54
N GLY A 69 -13.72 1.46 8.95
CA GLY A 69 -12.54 2.30 8.67
C GLY A 69 -11.28 1.77 9.34
N TYR A 70 -11.37 1.36 10.60
CA TYR A 70 -10.25 0.74 11.31
C TYR A 70 -9.83 -0.60 10.71
N VAL A 71 -10.79 -1.43 10.29
CA VAL A 71 -10.50 -2.69 9.59
C VAL A 71 -9.77 -2.42 8.28
N ILE A 72 -10.25 -1.47 7.46
CA ILE A 72 -9.57 -1.08 6.22
C ILE A 72 -8.18 -0.53 6.53
N SER A 73 -8.02 0.27 7.58
CA SER A 73 -6.72 0.79 8.00
C SER A 73 -5.70 -0.34 8.28
N LEU A 74 -6.11 -1.36 9.01
CA LEU A 74 -5.24 -2.52 9.27
C LEU A 74 -4.89 -3.29 8.00
N ILE A 75 -5.85 -3.48 7.08
CA ILE A 75 -5.60 -4.16 5.80
C ILE A 75 -4.61 -3.35 4.94
N VAL A 76 -4.80 -2.03 4.83
CA VAL A 76 -3.92 -1.14 4.06
C VAL A 76 -2.51 -1.16 4.64
N ALA A 77 -2.37 -1.06 5.96
CA ALA A 77 -1.06 -1.10 6.60
C ALA A 77 -0.38 -2.47 6.44
N ALA A 78 -1.13 -3.57 6.56
CA ALA A 78 -0.60 -4.91 6.28
C ALA A 78 -0.11 -5.05 4.83
N GLY A 79 -0.86 -4.46 3.87
CA GLY A 79 -0.45 -4.38 2.47
C GLY A 79 0.87 -3.64 2.28
N GLY A 80 1.09 -2.53 2.99
CA GLY A 80 2.35 -1.79 2.94
C GLY A 80 3.54 -2.57 3.50
N ILE A 81 3.35 -3.30 4.59
CA ILE A 81 4.37 -4.19 5.14
C ILE A 81 4.69 -5.32 4.17
N PHE A 82 3.65 -5.93 3.59
CA PHE A 82 3.81 -6.99 2.59
C PHE A 82 4.58 -6.48 1.35
N ALA A 83 4.22 -5.31 0.80
CA ALA A 83 4.90 -4.72 -0.34
C ALA A 83 6.40 -4.53 -0.07
N PHE A 84 6.76 -4.01 1.12
CA PHE A 84 8.16 -3.87 1.52
C PHE A 84 8.91 -5.21 1.45
N PHE A 85 8.44 -6.24 2.15
CA PHE A 85 9.14 -7.52 2.19
C PHE A 85 9.16 -8.24 0.84
N PHE A 86 8.06 -8.20 0.11
CA PHE A 86 7.94 -8.84 -1.20
C PHE A 86 8.95 -8.28 -2.20
N HIS A 87 9.02 -6.96 -2.34
CA HIS A 87 9.93 -6.33 -3.29
C HIS A 87 11.38 -6.43 -2.87
N PHE A 88 11.71 -6.26 -1.60
CA PHE A 88 13.10 -6.45 -1.13
C PHE A 88 13.59 -7.88 -1.29
N TYR A 89 12.72 -8.87 -1.13
CA TYR A 89 13.05 -10.26 -1.43
C TYR A 89 13.45 -10.43 -2.91
N HIS A 90 12.68 -9.88 -3.85
CA HIS A 90 12.99 -9.96 -5.27
C HIS A 90 14.23 -9.16 -5.65
N LEU A 91 14.43 -7.98 -5.06
CA LEU A 91 15.66 -7.20 -5.24
C LEU A 91 16.92 -7.96 -4.79
N ARG A 92 16.85 -8.66 -3.65
CA ARG A 92 17.96 -9.52 -3.18
C ARG A 92 18.24 -10.69 -4.11
N LYS A 93 17.25 -11.15 -4.86
CA LYS A 93 17.41 -12.19 -5.90
C LYS A 93 17.95 -11.65 -7.23
N GLY A 94 18.35 -10.41 -7.28
CA GLY A 94 18.94 -9.79 -8.48
C GLY A 94 17.94 -9.34 -9.54
N ARG A 95 16.65 -9.24 -9.17
CA ARG A 95 15.65 -8.66 -10.07
C ARG A 95 15.93 -7.17 -10.24
N LYS A 96 15.76 -6.67 -11.47
CA LYS A 96 16.09 -5.28 -11.84
C LYS A 96 14.89 -4.34 -11.65
N GLU A 97 13.69 -4.88 -11.59
CA GLU A 97 12.46 -4.15 -11.34
C GLU A 97 12.53 -3.50 -9.95
N PHE A 98 12.04 -2.29 -9.80
CA PHE A 98 12.11 -1.51 -8.56
C PHE A 98 13.52 -1.17 -8.05
N ASN A 99 14.56 -1.36 -8.85
CA ASN A 99 15.96 -1.14 -8.41
C ASN A 99 16.42 0.32 -8.52
N ASN A 100 15.55 1.27 -8.92
CA ASN A 100 15.88 2.69 -8.89
C ASN A 100 15.71 3.28 -7.48
N TRP A 101 16.29 4.46 -7.26
CA TRP A 101 16.29 5.10 -5.94
C TRP A 101 14.89 5.49 -5.47
N LEU A 102 14.01 5.92 -6.38
CA LEU A 102 12.65 6.37 -6.04
C LEU A 102 11.75 5.21 -5.65
N SER A 103 11.77 4.11 -6.43
CA SER A 103 11.05 2.88 -6.07
C SER A 103 11.47 2.35 -4.69
N LYS A 104 12.78 2.34 -4.43
CA LYS A 104 13.31 1.93 -3.12
C LYS A 104 12.87 2.86 -2.00
N LEU A 105 12.89 4.17 -2.23
CA LEU A 105 12.44 5.15 -1.24
C LEU A 105 10.96 4.94 -0.89
N ILE A 106 10.10 4.77 -1.89
CA ILE A 106 8.66 4.49 -1.68
C ILE A 106 8.50 3.25 -0.80
N LEU A 107 9.18 2.14 -1.14
CA LEU A 107 9.12 0.89 -0.38
C LEU A 107 9.66 1.03 1.06
N ILE A 108 10.76 1.77 1.24
CA ILE A 108 11.35 1.99 2.58
C ILE A 108 10.39 2.82 3.45
N LEU A 109 9.72 3.83 2.89
CA LEU A 109 8.76 4.66 3.62
C LEU A 109 7.50 3.90 4.00
N THR A 110 7.03 2.98 3.16
CA THR A 110 5.83 2.18 3.42
C THR A 110 5.93 1.42 4.73
N PHE A 111 7.09 0.86 5.05
CA PHE A 111 7.29 -0.01 6.21
C PHE A 111 7.06 0.71 7.56
N PRO A 112 7.83 1.76 7.93
CA PRO A 112 7.64 2.44 9.20
C PRO A 112 6.28 3.14 9.32
N ILE A 113 5.77 3.71 8.23
CA ILE A 113 4.47 4.38 8.24
C ILE A 113 3.35 3.37 8.46
N SER A 114 3.41 2.19 7.85
CA SER A 114 2.43 1.11 8.06
C SER A 114 2.45 0.60 9.50
N ILE A 115 3.63 0.43 10.11
CA ILE A 115 3.73 0.03 11.53
C ILE A 115 3.10 1.10 12.42
N PHE A 116 3.40 2.37 12.17
CA PHE A 116 2.83 3.47 12.96
C PHE A 116 1.31 3.56 12.79
N GLN A 117 0.82 3.36 11.56
CA GLN A 117 -0.62 3.28 11.28
C GLN A 117 -1.31 2.16 12.05
N ILE A 118 -0.72 0.95 12.11
CA ILE A 118 -1.26 -0.17 12.90
C ILE A 118 -1.36 0.23 14.37
N ALA A 119 -0.29 0.80 14.93
CA ALA A 119 -0.27 1.21 16.33
C ALA A 119 -1.40 2.22 16.64
N LEU A 120 -1.55 3.26 15.84
CA LEU A 120 -2.63 4.25 16.00
C LEU A 120 -4.02 3.62 15.83
N THR A 121 -4.18 2.74 14.84
CA THR A 121 -5.47 2.07 14.60
C THR A 121 -5.89 1.22 15.81
N ILE A 122 -4.94 0.52 16.42
CA ILE A 122 -5.21 -0.28 17.62
C ILE A 122 -5.54 0.63 18.81
N MET A 123 -4.81 1.74 18.97
CA MET A 123 -5.07 2.71 20.05
C MET A 123 -6.47 3.34 19.95
N ASP A 124 -6.94 3.62 18.74
CA ASP A 124 -8.26 4.20 18.50
C ASP A 124 -9.40 3.17 18.61
N LEU A 125 -9.07 1.85 18.58
CA LEU A 125 -10.04 0.76 18.76
C LEU A 125 -10.30 0.38 20.23
N ILE A 126 -9.36 0.72 21.14
CA ILE A 126 -9.40 0.35 22.56
C ILE A 126 -10.01 1.50 23.37
#